data_b942a06f85e79257c651c2f574def5bf
#
_entry.id   b942a06f85e79257c651c2f574def5bf
#
_cell.length_a   1.000
_cell.length_b   1.000
_cell.length_c   1.000
_cell.angle_alpha   90.00
_cell.angle_beta   90.00
_cell.angle_gamma   90.00
#
_symmetry.space_group_name_H-M   'P 1'
#
loop_
_entity.id
_entity.type
_entity.pdbx_description
1 polymer ?
#
loop_
_entity_poly.entity_id
_entity_poly.type
_entity_poly.pdbx_seq_one_letter_code
_entity_poly.pdbx_strand_id
1 'polypeptide(L)'
;TVGMTTTREIEGEARLLGCGVSYCATCDGALYKNKDIAVICASPNSEDEVTFLAGLANHINLFTPYKETTLQYDNITHFNGLPASVDGDKKVASVTFKGEAIPVSGAFLKDSINPGVLLSGLDMAGGHIIVDRTQKTKIDGVYAAGDCTGRPYQYAKAVGEGNVAVHSVLDYLKKHKDN
;
A
#
# COMPACT_ATOMS: atom_id res chain seq x y z
N THR A 1 -10.95 1.95 -5.63
CA THR A 1 -11.42 2.92 -4.62
C THR A 1 -10.48 2.97 -3.42
N VAL A 2 -9.19 2.97 -3.68
CA VAL A 2 -8.16 3.13 -2.64
C VAL A 2 -8.00 4.60 -2.27
N GLY A 3 -7.71 4.88 -1.01
CA GLY A 3 -7.36 6.23 -0.57
C GLY A 3 -6.05 6.70 -1.22
N MET A 4 -5.78 8.00 -1.08
CA MET A 4 -4.52 8.59 -1.54
C MET A 4 -3.61 8.84 -0.36
N THR A 5 -2.42 8.28 -0.41
CA THR A 5 -1.31 8.70 0.44
C THR A 5 -0.13 9.05 -0.45
N THR A 6 0.40 10.24 -0.25
CA THR A 6 1.53 10.77 -1.03
C THR A 6 2.83 10.44 -0.31
N THR A 7 3.20 9.19 -0.25
CA THR A 7 4.55 8.81 0.16
C THR A 7 5.38 8.48 -1.06
N ARG A 8 6.68 8.72 -0.94
CA ARG A 8 7.65 8.34 -1.97
C ARG A 8 7.63 6.83 -2.13
N GLU A 9 7.51 6.36 -3.36
CA GLU A 9 7.69 4.95 -3.69
C GLU A 9 9.08 4.48 -3.22
N ILE A 10 9.12 3.34 -2.54
CA ILE A 10 10.35 2.71 -2.08
C ILE A 10 10.81 1.75 -3.19
N GLU A 11 12.08 1.81 -3.55
CA GLU A 11 12.63 0.91 -4.56
C GLU A 11 12.35 -0.56 -4.21
N GLY A 12 11.89 -1.35 -5.18
CA GLY A 12 11.51 -2.75 -4.99
C GLY A 12 10.08 -2.98 -4.50
N GLU A 13 9.38 -1.93 -4.00
CA GLU A 13 8.01 -2.02 -3.48
C GLU A 13 7.07 -2.67 -4.49
N ALA A 14 6.95 -2.10 -5.69
CA ALA A 14 6.05 -2.61 -6.74
C ALA A 14 6.39 -4.03 -7.17
N ARG A 15 7.67 -4.33 -7.31
CA ARG A 15 8.16 -5.64 -7.77
C ARG A 15 7.89 -6.77 -6.77
N LEU A 16 7.94 -6.47 -5.48
CA LEU A 16 7.80 -7.44 -4.40
C LEU A 16 6.41 -7.41 -3.73
N LEU A 17 5.47 -6.62 -4.26
CA LEU A 17 4.09 -6.58 -3.77
C LEU A 17 3.45 -7.98 -3.90
N GLY A 18 2.88 -8.48 -2.80
CA GLY A 18 2.36 -9.85 -2.71
C GLY A 18 3.44 -10.94 -2.61
N CYS A 19 4.71 -10.56 -2.80
CA CYS A 19 5.88 -11.44 -2.63
C CYS A 19 6.70 -11.08 -1.38
N GLY A 20 6.02 -10.62 -0.34
CA GLY A 20 6.61 -10.20 0.92
C GLY A 20 6.41 -8.71 1.25
N VAL A 21 6.09 -7.87 0.28
CA VAL A 21 5.55 -6.53 0.51
C VAL A 21 4.04 -6.61 0.68
N SER A 22 3.49 -5.95 1.71
CA SER A 22 2.06 -5.87 1.97
C SER A 22 1.66 -4.47 2.47
N TYR A 23 0.45 -4.05 2.13
CA TYR A 23 -0.19 -2.83 2.65
C TYR A 23 -1.24 -3.12 3.73
N CYS A 24 -1.55 -4.38 4.00
CA CYS A 24 -2.62 -4.78 4.92
C CYS A 24 -2.06 -5.65 6.05
N ALA A 25 -1.88 -5.06 7.22
CA ALA A 25 -1.39 -5.77 8.39
C ALA A 25 -2.33 -6.90 8.81
N THR A 26 -3.64 -6.66 8.83
CA THR A 26 -4.63 -7.64 9.25
C THR A 26 -4.86 -8.76 8.23
N CYS A 27 -4.63 -8.49 6.92
CA CYS A 27 -4.75 -9.49 5.87
C CYS A 27 -3.60 -10.51 5.90
N ASP A 28 -2.37 -9.99 5.97
CA ASP A 28 -1.15 -10.78 5.72
C ASP A 28 -0.30 -11.02 6.97
N GLY A 29 -0.55 -10.29 8.07
CA GLY A 29 0.28 -10.36 9.28
C GLY A 29 0.45 -11.78 9.83
N ALA A 30 -0.59 -12.61 9.76
CA ALA A 30 -0.52 -13.99 10.23
C ALA A 30 0.51 -14.86 9.49
N LEU A 31 0.85 -14.54 8.22
CA LEU A 31 1.88 -15.24 7.44
C LEU A 31 3.30 -15.00 7.98
N TYR A 32 3.46 -13.95 8.79
CA TYR A 32 4.74 -13.52 9.35
C TYR A 32 4.85 -13.78 10.85
N LYS A 33 4.00 -14.63 11.40
CA LYS A 33 4.08 -15.05 12.80
C LYS A 33 5.47 -15.64 13.11
N ASN A 34 6.08 -15.13 14.20
CA ASN A 34 7.42 -15.50 14.68
C ASN A 34 8.54 -15.23 13.65
N LYS A 35 8.37 -14.26 12.74
CA LYS A 35 9.39 -13.83 11.78
C LYS A 35 9.79 -12.38 12.04
N ASP A 36 10.99 -12.03 11.60
CA ASP A 36 11.46 -10.65 11.60
C ASP A 36 10.90 -9.94 10.36
N ILE A 37 10.31 -8.78 10.58
CA ILE A 37 9.68 -7.98 9.52
C ILE A 37 10.14 -6.52 9.58
N ALA A 38 10.01 -5.83 8.44
CA ALA A 38 10.07 -4.38 8.39
C ALA A 38 8.64 -3.81 8.40
N VAL A 39 8.44 -2.71 9.11
CA VAL A 39 7.22 -1.91 9.02
C VAL A 39 7.62 -0.47 8.70
N ILE A 40 7.16 0.02 7.57
CA ILE A 40 7.34 1.38 7.12
C ILE A 40 6.05 2.13 7.43
N CYS A 41 6.04 2.93 8.49
CA CYS A 41 4.87 3.65 8.98
C CYS A 41 5.05 5.15 8.71
N ALA A 42 4.33 5.66 7.71
CA ALA A 42 4.49 7.04 7.27
C ALA A 42 3.72 8.05 8.13
N SER A 43 2.77 7.59 8.95
CA SER A 43 1.95 8.43 9.83
C SER A 43 1.75 7.79 11.21
N PRO A 44 1.79 8.56 12.31
CA PRO A 44 1.44 8.07 13.65
C PRO A 44 0.02 7.47 13.73
N ASN A 45 -0.88 7.88 12.84
CA ASN A 45 -2.27 7.37 12.82
C ASN A 45 -2.37 5.88 12.48
N SER A 46 -1.31 5.27 11.95
CA SER A 46 -1.26 3.84 11.61
C SER A 46 -0.46 3.00 12.62
N GLU A 47 -0.08 3.56 13.76
CA GLU A 47 0.65 2.83 14.81
C GLU A 47 -0.18 1.69 15.43
N ASP A 48 -1.51 1.78 15.40
CA ASP A 48 -2.37 0.66 15.84
C ASP A 48 -2.13 -0.62 15.03
N GLU A 49 -1.85 -0.49 13.73
CA GLU A 49 -1.52 -1.64 12.89
C GLU A 49 -0.12 -2.19 13.19
N VAL A 50 0.82 -1.34 13.58
CA VAL A 50 2.14 -1.78 14.09
C VAL A 50 1.99 -2.57 15.38
N THR A 51 1.12 -2.09 16.27
CA THR A 51 0.77 -2.80 17.52
C THR A 51 0.22 -4.20 17.24
N PHE A 52 -0.67 -4.32 16.25
CA PHE A 52 -1.20 -5.62 15.82
C PHE A 52 -0.07 -6.55 15.32
N LEU A 53 0.84 -6.04 14.49
CA LEU A 53 1.97 -6.81 13.98
C LEU A 53 2.97 -7.18 15.09
N ALA A 54 3.16 -6.33 16.11
CA ALA A 54 4.04 -6.60 17.24
C ALA A 54 3.57 -7.82 18.05
N GLY A 55 2.28 -8.07 18.10
CA GLY A 55 1.70 -9.27 18.71
C GLY A 55 1.91 -10.56 17.91
N LEU A 56 2.36 -10.47 16.66
CA LEU A 56 2.55 -11.62 15.77
C LEU A 56 4.03 -11.88 15.44
N ALA A 57 4.78 -10.84 15.11
CA ALA A 57 6.16 -10.94 14.64
C ALA A 57 7.13 -11.33 15.77
N ASN A 58 8.24 -11.97 15.41
CA ASN A 58 9.35 -12.15 16.33
C ASN A 58 10.03 -10.80 16.61
N HIS A 59 10.34 -10.05 15.56
CA HIS A 59 10.94 -8.72 15.67
C HIS A 59 10.42 -7.79 14.58
N ILE A 60 10.23 -6.51 14.91
CA ILE A 60 9.85 -5.44 13.98
C ILE A 60 10.96 -4.42 13.86
N ASN A 61 11.46 -4.22 12.65
CA ASN A 61 12.26 -3.06 12.28
C ASN A 61 11.29 -1.97 11.80
N LEU A 62 10.99 -1.01 12.69
CA LEU A 62 10.02 0.07 12.44
C LEU A 62 10.72 1.29 11.86
N PHE A 63 10.33 1.70 10.66
CA PHE A 63 10.85 2.89 9.97
C PHE A 63 9.78 3.98 9.92
N THR A 64 10.11 5.17 10.43
CA THR A 64 9.18 6.31 10.44
C THR A 64 9.87 7.60 9.98
N PRO A 65 9.18 8.50 9.25
CA PRO A 65 9.72 9.82 8.93
C PRO A 65 9.66 10.78 10.13
N TYR A 66 8.94 10.42 11.18
CA TYR A 66 8.79 11.20 12.42
C TYR A 66 9.67 10.62 13.53
N LYS A 67 10.08 11.50 14.48
CA LYS A 67 11.08 11.15 15.49
C LYS A 67 10.52 10.41 16.70
N GLU A 68 9.27 10.69 17.08
CA GLU A 68 8.66 10.18 18.29
C GLU A 68 7.56 9.19 17.92
N THR A 69 7.62 8.00 18.48
CA THR A 69 6.56 6.99 18.40
C THR A 69 6.04 6.72 19.82
N THR A 70 4.76 6.42 19.94
CA THR A 70 4.13 6.01 21.21
C THR A 70 4.34 4.51 21.49
N LEU A 71 4.86 3.77 20.52
CA LEU A 71 5.04 2.33 20.58
C LEU A 71 6.21 1.97 21.52
N GLN A 72 5.90 1.21 22.57
CA GLN A 72 6.87 0.70 23.55
C GLN A 72 6.73 -0.82 23.63
N TYR A 73 7.42 -1.53 22.74
CA TYR A 73 7.45 -2.99 22.70
C TYR A 73 8.89 -3.48 22.63
N ASP A 74 9.22 -4.51 23.40
CA ASP A 74 10.58 -5.08 23.48
C ASP A 74 11.04 -5.68 22.15
N ASN A 75 10.09 -6.05 21.30
CA ASN A 75 10.38 -6.64 19.98
C ASN A 75 10.31 -5.60 18.84
N ILE A 76 10.40 -4.30 19.13
CA ILE A 76 10.46 -3.25 18.11
C ILE A 76 11.79 -2.49 18.21
N THR A 77 12.51 -2.41 17.08
CA THR A 77 13.61 -1.46 16.90
C THR A 77 13.15 -0.34 16.00
N HIS A 78 13.20 0.89 16.51
CA HIS A 78 12.77 2.08 15.78
C HIS A 78 13.93 2.76 15.05
N PHE A 79 13.74 3.00 13.76
CA PHE A 79 14.63 3.73 12.85
C PHE A 79 13.96 5.04 12.41
N ASN A 80 14.63 6.15 12.68
CA ASN A 80 14.15 7.46 12.22
C ASN A 80 14.57 7.69 10.76
N GLY A 81 13.61 7.64 9.85
CA GLY A 81 13.77 7.73 8.41
C GLY A 81 13.10 6.58 7.68
N LEU A 82 13.06 6.68 6.36
CA LEU A 82 12.51 5.62 5.49
C LEU A 82 13.65 4.82 4.86
N PRO A 83 13.48 3.50 4.62
CA PRO A 83 14.44 2.71 3.89
C PRO A 83 14.55 3.20 2.44
N ALA A 84 15.71 2.97 1.82
CA ALA A 84 15.95 3.28 0.42
C ALA A 84 15.27 2.27 -0.49
N SER A 85 15.30 0.99 -0.11
CA SER A 85 14.76 -0.11 -0.90
C SER A 85 14.21 -1.24 -0.03
N VAL A 86 13.33 -2.04 -0.65
CA VAL A 86 12.97 -3.39 -0.22
C VAL A 86 13.58 -4.36 -1.22
N ASP A 87 14.39 -5.27 -0.71
CA ASP A 87 15.29 -6.08 -1.54
C ASP A 87 14.93 -7.57 -1.47
N GLY A 88 15.21 -8.27 -2.56
CA GLY A 88 14.98 -9.69 -2.72
C GLY A 88 14.86 -10.08 -4.19
N ASP A 89 14.95 -11.34 -4.52
CA ASP A 89 14.78 -11.85 -5.89
C ASP A 89 13.30 -12.19 -6.14
N LYS A 90 12.82 -13.32 -5.63
CA LYS A 90 11.42 -13.78 -5.78
C LYS A 90 10.52 -13.34 -4.63
N LYS A 91 11.11 -12.99 -3.50
CA LYS A 91 10.41 -12.53 -2.29
C LYS A 91 11.32 -11.60 -1.51
N VAL A 92 10.73 -10.84 -0.59
CA VAL A 92 11.47 -9.97 0.33
C VAL A 92 12.51 -10.78 1.10
N ALA A 93 13.73 -10.27 1.17
CA ALA A 93 14.86 -10.83 1.94
C ALA A 93 15.47 -9.80 2.89
N SER A 94 15.43 -8.51 2.55
CA SER A 94 15.96 -7.42 3.37
C SER A 94 15.31 -6.08 3.03
N VAL A 95 15.57 -5.08 3.86
CA VAL A 95 15.39 -3.65 3.55
C VAL A 95 16.72 -2.94 3.67
N THR A 96 17.00 -1.98 2.78
CA THR A 96 18.22 -1.19 2.84
C THR A 96 17.95 0.16 3.50
N PHE A 97 18.61 0.41 4.62
CA PHE A 97 18.53 1.65 5.37
C PHE A 97 19.91 2.24 5.62
N LYS A 98 20.14 3.49 5.17
CA LYS A 98 21.44 4.20 5.27
C LYS A 98 22.64 3.39 4.74
N GLY A 99 22.41 2.59 3.71
CA GLY A 99 23.43 1.77 3.07
C GLY A 99 23.65 0.39 3.71
N GLU A 100 22.95 0.08 4.78
CA GLU A 100 23.02 -1.25 5.44
C GLU A 100 21.77 -2.08 5.09
N ALA A 101 21.99 -3.36 4.76
CA ALA A 101 20.92 -4.31 4.51
C ALA A 101 20.47 -4.94 5.83
N ILE A 102 19.22 -4.77 6.20
CA ILE A 102 18.58 -5.35 7.38
C ILE A 102 17.76 -6.55 6.93
N PRO A 103 18.13 -7.79 7.32
CA PRO A 103 17.39 -8.98 6.93
C PRO A 103 15.98 -9.01 7.50
N VAL A 104 14.98 -9.26 6.64
CA VAL A 104 13.58 -9.40 7.03
C VAL A 104 12.87 -10.41 6.14
N SER A 105 11.81 -11.02 6.65
CA SER A 105 10.98 -11.96 5.92
C SER A 105 9.84 -11.31 5.14
N GLY A 106 9.51 -10.07 5.47
CA GLY A 106 8.47 -9.27 4.82
C GLY A 106 8.54 -7.80 5.20
N ALA A 107 7.88 -6.96 4.43
CA ALA A 107 7.81 -5.52 4.62
C ALA A 107 6.36 -5.04 4.54
N PHE A 108 5.88 -4.40 5.60
CA PHE A 108 4.55 -3.80 5.67
C PHE A 108 4.65 -2.29 5.50
N LEU A 109 4.02 -1.76 4.47
CA LEU A 109 4.01 -0.33 4.18
C LEU A 109 2.66 0.27 4.57
N LYS A 110 2.70 1.14 5.58
CA LYS A 110 1.50 1.78 6.13
C LYS A 110 1.45 3.25 5.72
N ASP A 111 0.27 3.69 5.26
CA ASP A 111 0.01 5.02 4.73
C ASP A 111 0.84 5.37 3.46
N SER A 112 1.27 4.34 2.72
CA SER A 112 2.08 4.50 1.51
C SER A 112 1.45 3.84 0.27
N ILE A 113 0.11 3.76 0.20
CA ILE A 113 -0.53 3.17 -0.97
C ILE A 113 -0.36 4.08 -2.18
N ASN A 114 0.46 3.68 -3.13
CA ASN A 114 0.48 4.25 -4.46
C ASN A 114 -0.51 3.47 -5.34
N PRO A 115 -1.63 4.08 -5.79
CA PRO A 115 -2.61 3.37 -6.61
C PRO A 115 -2.03 2.75 -7.89
N GLY A 116 -1.00 3.37 -8.47
CA GLY A 116 -0.31 2.88 -9.66
C GLY A 116 0.46 1.58 -9.45
N VAL A 117 0.85 1.28 -8.21
CA VAL A 117 1.55 0.04 -7.85
C VAL A 117 0.59 -1.14 -7.74
N LEU A 118 -0.67 -0.90 -7.33
CA LEU A 118 -1.67 -1.96 -7.16
C LEU A 118 -2.04 -2.67 -8.47
N LEU A 119 -1.93 -1.97 -9.59
CA LEU A 119 -2.21 -2.54 -10.91
C LEU A 119 -1.29 -1.91 -11.95
N SER A 120 -0.34 -2.70 -12.46
CA SER A 120 0.57 -2.23 -13.51
C SER A 120 -0.18 -1.88 -14.79
N GLY A 121 0.26 -0.83 -15.49
CA GLY A 121 -0.34 -0.38 -16.75
C GLY A 121 -1.46 0.63 -16.61
N LEU A 122 -1.81 1.08 -15.40
CA LEU A 122 -2.70 2.23 -15.20
C LEU A 122 -2.02 3.52 -15.67
N ASP A 123 -2.74 4.35 -16.42
CA ASP A 123 -2.29 5.71 -16.70
C ASP A 123 -2.48 6.59 -15.46
N MET A 124 -1.43 7.32 -15.10
CA MET A 124 -1.39 8.16 -13.91
C MET A 124 -1.06 9.61 -14.27
N ALA A 125 -1.70 10.57 -13.57
CA ALA A 125 -1.34 11.99 -13.66
C ALA A 125 -1.42 12.62 -12.26
N GLY A 126 -0.33 13.27 -11.85
CA GLY A 126 -0.25 13.93 -10.53
C GLY A 126 -0.51 12.98 -9.35
N GLY A 127 -0.14 11.70 -9.47
CA GLY A 127 -0.39 10.67 -8.47
C GLY A 127 -1.80 10.06 -8.49
N HIS A 128 -2.66 10.45 -9.46
CA HIS A 128 -4.03 9.96 -9.56
C HIS A 128 -4.21 9.09 -10.80
N ILE A 129 -5.14 8.13 -10.71
CA ILE A 129 -5.52 7.27 -11.83
C ILE A 129 -6.34 8.09 -12.82
N ILE A 130 -5.94 8.07 -14.10
CA ILE A 130 -6.70 8.71 -15.17
C ILE A 130 -7.91 7.85 -15.50
N VAL A 131 -9.08 8.46 -15.45
CA VAL A 131 -10.36 7.86 -15.84
C VAL A 131 -11.15 8.77 -16.76
N ASP A 132 -12.04 8.19 -17.55
CA ASP A 132 -13.04 8.94 -18.30
C ASP A 132 -14.26 9.30 -17.44
N ARG A 133 -15.28 9.93 -18.06
CA ARG A 133 -16.52 10.32 -17.36
C ARG A 133 -17.34 9.13 -16.83
N THR A 134 -17.07 7.93 -17.30
CA THR A 134 -17.70 6.69 -16.86
C THR A 134 -16.87 5.95 -15.80
N GLN A 135 -15.82 6.61 -15.29
CA GLN A 135 -14.86 6.06 -14.33
C GLN A 135 -14.04 4.86 -14.88
N LYS A 136 -14.01 4.70 -16.22
CA LYS A 136 -13.24 3.65 -16.88
C LYS A 136 -11.78 4.08 -16.99
N THR A 137 -10.87 3.19 -16.66
CA THR A 137 -9.43 3.36 -16.89
C THR A 137 -9.05 2.93 -18.31
N LYS A 138 -7.78 3.09 -18.68
CA LYS A 138 -7.23 2.58 -19.94
C LYS A 138 -7.30 1.04 -20.03
N ILE A 139 -7.27 0.35 -18.89
CA ILE A 139 -7.31 -1.11 -18.86
C ILE A 139 -8.77 -1.55 -18.96
N ASP A 140 -9.07 -2.40 -19.93
CA ASP A 140 -10.44 -2.87 -20.15
C ASP A 140 -10.95 -3.67 -18.93
N GLY A 141 -12.21 -3.42 -18.54
CA GLY A 141 -12.82 -4.01 -17.34
C GLY A 141 -12.34 -3.43 -16.01
N VAL A 142 -11.43 -2.45 -16.01
CA VAL A 142 -10.92 -1.79 -14.80
C VAL A 142 -11.48 -0.38 -14.67
N TYR A 143 -12.01 -0.08 -13.50
CA TYR A 143 -12.62 1.21 -13.14
C TYR A 143 -11.99 1.74 -11.86
N ALA A 144 -11.91 3.06 -11.74
CA ALA A 144 -11.43 3.71 -10.52
C ALA A 144 -12.36 4.86 -10.12
N ALA A 145 -12.54 5.06 -8.81
CA ALA A 145 -13.45 6.07 -8.26
C ALA A 145 -12.97 6.55 -6.89
N GLY A 146 -13.31 7.76 -6.53
CA GLY A 146 -12.98 8.37 -5.26
C GLY A 146 -11.63 9.09 -5.29
N ASP A 147 -10.95 9.15 -4.15
CA ASP A 147 -9.74 9.94 -3.97
C ASP A 147 -8.63 9.57 -4.95
N CYS A 148 -8.53 8.30 -5.33
CA CYS A 148 -7.53 7.83 -6.27
C CYS A 148 -7.65 8.40 -7.69
N THR A 149 -8.78 9.03 -8.05
CA THR A 149 -9.00 9.65 -9.35
C THR A 149 -8.75 11.16 -9.36
N GLY A 150 -8.49 11.77 -8.20
CA GLY A 150 -8.16 13.20 -8.08
C GLY A 150 -8.91 13.93 -6.99
N ARG A 151 -8.58 15.22 -6.84
CA ARG A 151 -9.23 16.12 -5.89
C ARG A 151 -10.64 16.56 -6.39
N PRO A 152 -11.52 17.03 -5.46
CA PRO A 152 -11.35 17.13 -4.01
C PRO A 152 -11.48 15.76 -3.31
N TYR A 153 -10.74 15.55 -2.22
CA TYR A 153 -10.85 14.34 -1.40
C TYR A 153 -12.04 14.48 -0.46
N GLN A 154 -13.22 14.13 -0.95
CA GLN A 154 -14.47 14.32 -0.24
C GLN A 154 -15.42 13.13 -0.42
N TYR A 155 -16.16 12.82 0.64
CA TYR A 155 -17.14 11.73 0.64
C TYR A 155 -18.16 11.86 -0.50
N ALA A 156 -18.67 13.07 -0.74
CA ALA A 156 -19.67 13.32 -1.79
C ALA A 156 -19.12 12.97 -3.18
N LYS A 157 -17.86 13.33 -3.47
CA LYS A 157 -17.19 12.95 -4.73
C LYS A 157 -17.02 11.43 -4.81
N ALA A 158 -16.49 10.80 -3.75
CA ALA A 158 -16.25 9.36 -3.72
C ALA A 158 -17.55 8.57 -3.91
N VAL A 159 -18.64 8.98 -3.27
CA VAL A 159 -19.96 8.36 -3.43
C VAL A 159 -20.49 8.55 -4.86
N GLY A 160 -20.40 9.77 -5.41
CA GLY A 160 -20.88 10.06 -6.77
C GLY A 160 -20.11 9.27 -7.83
N GLU A 161 -18.79 9.30 -7.78
CA GLU A 161 -17.95 8.54 -8.70
C GLU A 161 -18.13 7.03 -8.55
N GLY A 162 -18.24 6.53 -7.31
CA GLY A 162 -18.53 5.13 -7.04
C GLY A 162 -19.86 4.67 -7.65
N ASN A 163 -20.89 5.50 -7.59
CA ASN A 163 -22.16 5.23 -8.25
C ASN A 163 -22.00 5.14 -9.77
N VAL A 164 -21.31 6.10 -10.39
CA VAL A 164 -21.02 6.06 -11.84
C VAL A 164 -20.23 4.81 -12.21
N ALA A 165 -19.20 4.47 -11.45
CA ALA A 165 -18.38 3.29 -11.70
C ALA A 165 -19.20 2.00 -11.66
N VAL A 166 -20.07 1.82 -10.66
CA VAL A 166 -20.92 0.63 -10.54
C VAL A 166 -21.84 0.47 -11.76
N HIS A 167 -22.50 1.54 -12.20
CA HIS A 167 -23.35 1.48 -13.39
C HIS A 167 -22.55 1.13 -14.65
N SER A 168 -21.36 1.70 -14.79
CA SER A 168 -20.46 1.41 -15.90
C SER A 168 -19.98 -0.05 -15.92
N VAL A 169 -19.67 -0.61 -14.74
CA VAL A 169 -19.31 -2.04 -14.57
C VAL A 169 -20.50 -2.93 -14.96
N LEU A 170 -21.72 -2.59 -14.52
CA LEU A 170 -22.90 -3.36 -14.88
C LEU A 170 -23.15 -3.38 -16.39
N ASP A 171 -22.95 -2.24 -17.06
CA ASP A 171 -23.11 -2.17 -18.52
C ASP A 171 -21.99 -2.92 -19.25
N TYR A 172 -20.78 -2.90 -18.72
CA TYR A 172 -19.67 -3.71 -19.24
C TYR A 172 -19.99 -5.22 -19.14
N LEU A 173 -20.43 -5.66 -17.97
CA LEU A 173 -20.78 -7.07 -17.76
C LEU A 173 -21.94 -7.54 -18.63
N LYS A 174 -22.96 -6.70 -18.87
CA LYS A 174 -24.05 -7.03 -19.81
C LYS A 174 -23.54 -7.27 -21.22
N LYS A 175 -22.62 -6.44 -21.70
CA LYS A 175 -22.03 -6.55 -23.06
C LYS A 175 -21.11 -7.77 -23.23
N HIS A 176 -20.56 -8.30 -22.12
CA HIS A 176 -19.61 -9.41 -22.13
C HIS A 176 -20.18 -10.71 -21.55
N LYS A 177 -21.50 -10.79 -21.36
CA LYS A 177 -22.17 -12.00 -20.83
C LYS A 177 -22.30 -13.12 -21.85
N ASP A 178 -22.15 -12.82 -23.13
CA ASP A 178 -22.41 -13.74 -24.26
C ASP A 178 -21.12 -14.25 -24.92
N ASN A 179 -19.97 -14.08 -24.24
CA ASN A 179 -18.67 -14.62 -24.68
C ASN A 179 -18.15 -15.68 -23.68
#